data_d9406e4478b076a0749195957692f949
#
_entry.id   d9406e4478b076a0749195957692f949
#
_cell.length_a   1.000
_cell.length_b   1.000
_cell.length_c   1.000
_cell.angle_alpha   90.00
_cell.angle_beta   90.00
_cell.angle_gamma   90.00
#
_symmetry.space_group_name_H-M   'P 1'
#
loop_
_entity.id
_entity.type
_entity.pdbx_description
1 polymer ?
#
loop_
_entity_poly.entity_id
_entity_poly.type
_entity_poly.pdbx_seq_one_letter_code
_entity_poly.pdbx_strand_id
1 'polypeptide(L)'
;VTDQGPAFVESQGAHDSANAEVINSSIVLADLDTAALKSATVEITNAQAGDVLALDTSTHTKFDATLSGGVLTIAEKSGQTASTADLQAALRAVTFANTSDTPDTTARTIEFKVSDGNSTSTAATESVAVTATNDIPSFTFTDGNPAFTEDQGAHTSGNATVINSSFTAGDLDGSIASAEVKLTNAKAN
;
A
#
# COMPACT_ATOMS: atom_id res chain seq x y z
N VAL A 1 28.55 -2.29 6.49
CA VAL A 1 27.12 -2.62 6.59
C VAL A 1 26.48 -1.86 5.48
N THR A 2 26.07 -2.52 4.41
CA THR A 2 25.23 -1.94 3.37
C THR A 2 23.90 -1.62 4.05
N ASP A 3 23.56 -0.33 4.14
CA ASP A 3 22.23 0.10 4.51
C ASP A 3 21.28 -0.55 3.49
N GLN A 4 20.49 -1.51 3.95
CA GLN A 4 19.39 -2.02 3.14
C GLN A 4 18.35 -0.91 3.20
N GLY A 5 18.18 -0.18 2.12
CA GLY A 5 17.19 0.88 2.02
C GLY A 5 15.81 0.45 2.55
N PRO A 6 14.86 1.36 2.70
CA PRO A 6 13.53 1.06 3.21
C PRO A 6 12.86 -0.05 2.39
N ALA A 7 12.07 -0.87 3.05
CA ALA A 7 11.35 -1.97 2.41
C ALA A 7 9.85 -1.82 2.69
N PHE A 8 9.07 -1.64 1.63
CA PHE A 8 7.62 -1.74 1.69
C PHE A 8 7.21 -3.21 1.61
N VAL A 9 6.39 -3.63 2.56
CA VAL A 9 5.79 -4.97 2.58
C VAL A 9 4.28 -4.79 2.48
N GLU A 10 3.70 -5.41 1.47
CA GLU A 10 2.26 -5.44 1.28
C GLU A 10 1.54 -6.06 2.48
N SER A 11 0.37 -5.53 2.85
CA SER A 11 -0.50 -6.12 3.88
C SER A 11 -1.42 -7.18 3.30
N GLN A 12 -1.82 -8.15 4.12
CA GLN A 12 -2.90 -9.08 3.77
C GLN A 12 -4.24 -8.37 3.84
N GLY A 13 -4.99 -8.36 2.75
CA GLY A 13 -6.32 -7.78 2.64
C GLY A 13 -6.35 -6.43 1.92
N ALA A 14 -7.51 -5.74 1.96
CA ALA A 14 -7.70 -4.50 1.23
C ALA A 14 -6.63 -3.44 1.56
N HIS A 15 -6.00 -2.91 0.53
CA HIS A 15 -4.87 -2.00 0.66
C HIS A 15 -5.33 -0.60 1.02
N ASP A 16 -4.84 -0.14 2.15
CA ASP A 16 -4.90 1.26 2.55
C ASP A 16 -3.47 1.81 2.73
N SER A 17 -3.36 3.11 2.96
CA SER A 17 -2.07 3.77 3.21
C SER A 17 -1.45 3.43 4.59
N ALA A 18 -2.04 2.52 5.38
CA ALA A 18 -1.59 2.20 6.74
C ALA A 18 -0.21 1.54 6.76
N ASN A 19 0.19 0.90 5.64
CA ASN A 19 1.51 0.26 5.49
C ASN A 19 2.54 1.18 4.81
N ALA A 20 2.27 2.48 4.70
CA ALA A 20 3.20 3.40 4.09
C ALA A 20 4.53 3.45 4.87
N GLU A 21 5.64 3.27 4.15
CA GLU A 21 6.99 3.25 4.72
C GLU A 21 7.71 4.58 4.50
N VAL A 22 8.40 5.07 5.52
CA VAL A 22 9.27 6.25 5.40
C VAL A 22 10.45 5.93 4.49
N ILE A 23 10.64 6.73 3.45
CA ILE A 23 11.67 6.46 2.43
C ILE A 23 13.08 6.66 2.99
N ASN A 24 13.33 7.78 3.69
CA ASN A 24 14.65 8.03 4.30
C ASN A 24 14.54 9.01 5.48
N SER A 25 14.70 8.50 6.69
CA SER A 25 14.67 9.31 7.93
C SER A 25 15.98 10.01 8.26
N SER A 26 17.05 9.77 7.48
CA SER A 26 18.40 10.28 7.76
C SER A 26 18.85 11.41 6.81
N ILE A 27 17.96 11.91 5.93
CA ILE A 27 18.25 13.02 5.00
C ILE A 27 18.86 14.22 5.76
N VAL A 28 19.96 14.76 5.23
CA VAL A 28 20.58 15.98 5.70
C VAL A 28 20.59 17.00 4.59
N LEU A 29 20.04 18.18 4.86
CA LEU A 29 20.05 19.31 3.93
C LEU A 29 21.10 20.35 4.39
N ALA A 30 21.85 20.88 3.42
CA ALA A 30 22.76 21.99 3.64
C ALA A 30 22.68 22.94 2.44
N ASP A 31 22.78 24.23 2.74
CA ASP A 31 22.92 25.30 1.76
C ASP A 31 24.12 26.13 2.18
N LEU A 32 25.02 26.41 1.25
CA LEU A 32 26.30 27.08 1.55
C LEU A 32 26.18 28.61 1.61
N ASP A 33 25.17 29.18 0.97
CA ASP A 33 24.99 30.65 0.87
C ASP A 33 23.89 31.20 1.77
N THR A 34 23.40 30.38 2.70
CA THR A 34 22.41 30.73 3.73
C THR A 34 20.99 31.05 3.25
N ALA A 35 20.68 30.87 1.98
CA ALA A 35 19.30 30.93 1.51
C ALA A 35 18.50 29.76 2.11
N ALA A 36 17.31 30.04 2.66
CA ALA A 36 16.44 29.01 3.13
C ALA A 36 15.91 28.20 1.93
N LEU A 37 16.03 26.89 1.99
CA LEU A 37 15.44 26.02 0.97
C LEU A 37 13.91 26.14 0.98
N LYS A 38 13.30 26.35 -0.20
CA LYS A 38 11.89 26.73 -0.37
C LYS A 38 11.00 25.56 -0.79
N SER A 39 11.57 24.60 -1.49
CA SER A 39 10.81 23.48 -2.02
C SER A 39 11.67 22.25 -2.22
N ALA A 40 10.98 21.11 -2.38
CA ALA A 40 11.57 19.84 -2.78
C ALA A 40 10.66 19.12 -3.76
N THR A 41 11.25 18.26 -4.58
CA THR A 41 10.53 17.25 -5.36
C THR A 41 11.03 15.86 -4.99
N VAL A 42 10.10 14.93 -4.90
CA VAL A 42 10.36 13.50 -4.68
C VAL A 42 9.67 12.75 -5.81
N GLU A 43 10.42 11.97 -6.58
CA GLU A 43 9.92 11.30 -7.78
C GLU A 43 10.29 9.82 -7.77
N ILE A 44 9.36 8.95 -8.16
CA ILE A 44 9.63 7.54 -8.45
C ILE A 44 10.00 7.44 -9.93
N THR A 45 11.29 7.28 -10.24
CA THR A 45 11.77 7.32 -11.63
C THR A 45 11.38 6.09 -12.45
N ASN A 46 11.05 4.98 -11.78
CA ASN A 46 10.59 3.72 -12.38
C ASN A 46 9.25 3.28 -11.80
N ALA A 47 8.32 4.23 -11.61
CA ALA A 47 7.02 4.00 -10.99
C ALA A 47 6.24 2.85 -11.64
N GLN A 48 5.57 2.06 -10.82
CA GLN A 48 4.68 0.98 -11.19
C GLN A 48 3.23 1.31 -10.80
N ALA A 49 2.30 0.52 -11.30
CA ALA A 49 0.89 0.69 -10.96
C ALA A 49 0.69 0.59 -9.43
N GLY A 50 -0.12 1.48 -8.89
CA GLY A 50 -0.42 1.53 -7.46
C GLY A 50 0.59 2.27 -6.59
N ASP A 51 1.76 2.68 -7.11
CA ASP A 51 2.76 3.43 -6.34
C ASP A 51 2.24 4.82 -5.93
N VAL A 52 2.45 5.17 -4.66
CA VAL A 52 2.02 6.44 -4.07
C VAL A 52 3.13 7.01 -3.19
N LEU A 53 3.42 8.30 -3.40
CA LEU A 53 4.22 9.11 -2.48
C LEU A 53 3.31 10.03 -1.68
N ALA A 54 3.57 10.18 -0.38
CA ALA A 54 2.79 11.07 0.47
C ALA A 54 3.65 11.80 1.51
N LEU A 55 3.13 12.95 1.96
CA LEU A 55 3.60 13.68 3.13
C LEU A 55 2.39 14.10 3.95
N ASP A 56 2.39 13.79 5.24
CA ASP A 56 1.38 14.29 6.16
C ASP A 56 1.61 15.78 6.46
N THR A 57 0.85 16.66 5.79
CA THR A 57 0.91 18.10 5.99
C THR A 57 0.22 18.60 7.26
N SER A 58 -0.48 17.74 7.99
CA SER A 58 -1.06 18.07 9.29
C SER A 58 0.02 18.26 10.36
N THR A 59 1.12 17.52 10.25
CA THR A 59 2.31 17.64 11.10
C THR A 59 3.37 18.58 10.53
N HIS A 60 3.40 18.76 9.20
CA HIS A 60 4.32 19.65 8.48
C HIS A 60 3.60 20.87 7.92
N THR A 61 2.94 21.62 8.79
CA THR A 61 1.96 22.69 8.48
C THR A 61 2.51 23.90 7.71
N LYS A 62 3.84 24.03 7.61
CA LYS A 62 4.52 25.09 6.85
C LYS A 62 4.62 24.79 5.34
N PHE A 63 4.21 23.57 4.92
CA PHE A 63 4.31 23.13 3.54
C PHE A 63 2.95 22.72 3.00
N ASP A 64 2.79 22.92 1.70
CA ASP A 64 1.81 22.24 0.87
C ASP A 64 2.51 21.08 0.14
N ALA A 65 1.84 19.93 0.04
CA ALA A 65 2.33 18.77 -0.68
C ALA A 65 1.34 18.39 -1.78
N THR A 66 1.80 18.23 -3.01
CA THR A 66 0.98 17.91 -4.17
C THR A 66 1.62 16.79 -4.97
N LEU A 67 0.90 15.69 -5.15
CA LEU A 67 1.32 14.58 -6.01
C LEU A 67 0.69 14.76 -7.41
N SER A 68 1.52 14.84 -8.44
CA SER A 68 1.07 14.94 -9.83
C SER A 68 2.06 14.23 -10.75
N GLY A 69 1.57 13.33 -11.61
CA GLY A 69 2.41 12.63 -12.57
C GLY A 69 3.53 11.78 -11.95
N GLY A 70 3.35 11.26 -10.73
CA GLY A 70 4.38 10.49 -10.02
C GLY A 70 5.40 11.33 -9.25
N VAL A 71 5.28 12.67 -9.31
CA VAL A 71 6.16 13.62 -8.59
C VAL A 71 5.41 14.22 -7.41
N LEU A 72 5.92 14.03 -6.22
CA LEU A 72 5.48 14.74 -5.01
C LEU A 72 6.25 16.04 -4.90
N THR A 73 5.56 17.16 -5.05
CA THR A 73 6.11 18.51 -4.85
C THR A 73 5.76 18.99 -3.45
N ILE A 74 6.78 19.35 -2.67
CA ILE A 74 6.66 19.93 -1.34
C ILE A 74 7.12 21.40 -1.46
N ALA A 75 6.24 22.33 -1.21
CA ALA A 75 6.52 23.75 -1.34
C ALA A 75 6.14 24.53 -0.07
N GLU A 76 6.90 25.58 0.23
CA GLU A 76 6.57 26.48 1.34
C GLU A 76 5.15 27.04 1.13
N LYS A 77 4.31 26.90 2.15
CA LYS A 77 2.92 27.33 2.11
C LYS A 77 2.85 28.85 2.14
N SER A 78 1.95 29.42 1.35
CA SER A 78 1.75 30.88 1.29
C SER A 78 1.49 31.49 2.67
N GLY A 79 2.24 32.53 3.01
CA GLY A 79 2.14 33.19 4.31
C GLY A 79 2.88 32.51 5.46
N GLN A 80 3.57 31.41 5.20
CA GLN A 80 4.46 30.74 6.15
C GLN A 80 5.93 31.14 5.87
N THR A 81 6.78 30.89 6.86
CA THR A 81 8.23 30.95 6.70
C THR A 81 8.82 29.64 7.20
N ALA A 82 9.31 28.84 6.27
CA ALA A 82 9.96 27.57 6.58
C ALA A 82 11.49 27.75 6.61
N SER A 83 12.14 27.09 7.53
CA SER A 83 13.60 26.97 7.57
C SER A 83 14.04 25.72 6.80
N THR A 84 15.34 25.64 6.47
CA THR A 84 15.96 24.42 5.91
C THR A 84 15.74 23.20 6.82
N ALA A 85 15.73 23.40 8.15
CA ALA A 85 15.44 22.33 9.11
C ALA A 85 13.98 21.85 9.05
N ASP A 86 13.02 22.76 8.80
CA ASP A 86 11.61 22.38 8.59
C ASP A 86 11.46 21.52 7.31
N LEU A 87 12.09 21.93 6.19
CA LEU A 87 12.07 21.16 4.95
C LEU A 87 12.75 19.81 5.11
N GLN A 88 13.87 19.76 5.83
CA GLN A 88 14.54 18.50 6.17
C GLN A 88 13.63 17.57 6.96
N ALA A 89 12.91 18.08 7.96
CA ALA A 89 11.95 17.29 8.73
C ALA A 89 10.80 16.79 7.84
N ALA A 90 10.28 17.60 6.93
CA ALA A 90 9.26 17.20 5.97
C ALA A 90 9.76 16.08 5.03
N LEU A 91 10.96 16.23 4.45
CA LEU A 91 11.53 15.21 3.58
C LEU A 91 11.79 13.87 4.28
N ARG A 92 12.18 13.90 5.56
CA ARG A 92 12.36 12.71 6.41
C ARG A 92 11.05 11.98 6.72
N ALA A 93 9.92 12.63 6.53
CA ALA A 93 8.58 12.09 6.76
C ALA A 93 7.86 11.69 5.47
N VAL A 94 8.50 11.84 4.31
CA VAL A 94 7.92 11.35 3.04
C VAL A 94 7.83 9.85 3.07
N THR A 95 6.65 9.33 2.72
CA THR A 95 6.36 7.90 2.69
C THR A 95 6.12 7.38 1.28
N PHE A 96 6.40 6.11 1.10
CA PHE A 96 6.03 5.30 -0.06
C PHE A 96 4.99 4.25 0.35
N ALA A 97 4.00 4.03 -0.50
CA ALA A 97 3.05 2.92 -0.42
C ALA A 97 2.75 2.39 -1.82
N ASN A 98 2.21 1.17 -1.90
CA ASN A 98 1.61 0.65 -3.12
C ASN A 98 0.21 0.13 -2.79
N THR A 99 -0.78 0.42 -3.65
CA THR A 99 -2.20 0.11 -3.45
C THR A 99 -2.68 -1.11 -4.26
N SER A 100 -1.77 -1.90 -4.82
CA SER A 100 -2.10 -3.11 -5.57
C SER A 100 -2.10 -4.33 -4.66
N ASP A 101 -3.06 -5.26 -4.85
CA ASP A 101 -3.07 -6.59 -4.24
C ASP A 101 -2.03 -7.54 -4.89
N THR A 102 -1.37 -7.10 -5.96
CA THR A 102 -0.29 -7.81 -6.64
C THR A 102 0.79 -6.82 -7.09
N PRO A 103 1.49 -6.14 -6.14
CA PRO A 103 2.47 -5.14 -6.49
C PRO A 103 3.64 -5.74 -7.28
N ASP A 104 4.09 -5.04 -8.30
CA ASP A 104 5.36 -5.38 -8.95
C ASP A 104 6.48 -5.30 -7.90
N THR A 105 7.30 -6.33 -7.79
CA THR A 105 8.36 -6.45 -6.78
C THR A 105 9.71 -5.86 -7.20
N THR A 106 9.78 -5.21 -8.38
CA THR A 106 10.96 -4.46 -8.79
C THR A 106 11.21 -3.32 -7.79
N ALA A 107 12.41 -3.18 -7.28
CA ALA A 107 12.76 -2.09 -6.38
C ALA A 107 12.51 -0.72 -7.05
N ARG A 108 11.93 0.21 -6.29
CA ARG A 108 11.69 1.58 -6.76
C ARG A 108 12.93 2.42 -6.57
N THR A 109 13.22 3.28 -7.54
CA THR A 109 14.25 4.31 -7.42
C THR A 109 13.58 5.64 -7.17
N ILE A 110 13.81 6.20 -6.00
CA ILE A 110 13.25 7.49 -5.57
C ILE A 110 14.30 8.56 -5.72
N GLU A 111 14.00 9.62 -6.46
CA GLU A 111 14.86 10.77 -6.67
C GLU A 111 14.38 11.95 -5.84
N PHE A 112 15.30 12.60 -5.12
CA PHE A 112 15.07 13.79 -4.32
C PHE A 112 15.84 14.98 -4.89
N LYS A 113 15.17 16.12 -5.03
CA LYS A 113 15.80 17.41 -5.36
C LYS A 113 15.25 18.48 -4.43
N VAL A 114 16.06 19.48 -4.10
CA VAL A 114 15.65 20.65 -3.31
C VAL A 114 15.99 21.92 -4.04
N SER A 115 15.24 22.98 -3.76
CA SER A 115 15.46 24.31 -4.37
C SER A 115 15.31 25.43 -3.33
N ASP A 116 16.17 26.43 -3.46
CA ASP A 116 16.13 27.70 -2.74
C ASP A 116 15.23 28.76 -3.41
N GLY A 117 14.62 28.40 -4.56
CA GLY A 117 13.81 29.28 -5.40
C GLY A 117 14.58 29.93 -6.55
N ASN A 118 15.92 29.88 -6.58
CA ASN A 118 16.78 30.34 -7.67
C ASN A 118 17.47 29.19 -8.38
N SER A 119 17.92 28.19 -7.62
CA SER A 119 18.65 27.02 -8.09
C SER A 119 18.02 25.72 -7.55
N THR A 120 18.28 24.63 -8.26
CA THR A 120 17.86 23.30 -7.83
C THR A 120 19.09 22.42 -7.66
N SER A 121 19.13 21.61 -6.63
CA SER A 121 20.23 20.67 -6.36
C SER A 121 20.37 19.60 -7.46
N THR A 122 21.51 18.96 -7.50
CA THR A 122 21.61 17.64 -8.13
C THR A 122 20.70 16.65 -7.43
N ALA A 123 20.26 15.62 -8.16
CA ALA A 123 19.45 14.56 -7.61
C ALA A 123 20.23 13.72 -6.59
N ALA A 124 19.58 13.40 -5.48
CA ALA A 124 19.97 12.31 -4.59
C ALA A 124 18.97 11.16 -4.78
N THR A 125 19.42 9.92 -4.72
CA THR A 125 18.57 8.75 -4.98
C THR A 125 18.54 7.80 -3.79
N GLU A 126 17.38 7.17 -3.58
CA GLU A 126 17.15 6.11 -2.60
C GLU A 126 16.46 4.93 -3.29
N SER A 127 16.70 3.71 -2.81
CA SER A 127 16.05 2.51 -3.33
C SER A 127 15.07 1.96 -2.30
N VAL A 128 13.81 1.74 -2.71
CA VAL A 128 12.78 1.10 -1.87
C VAL A 128 12.52 -0.29 -2.42
N ALA A 129 12.79 -1.31 -1.62
CA ALA A 129 12.40 -2.68 -1.95
C ALA A 129 10.87 -2.84 -1.80
N VAL A 130 10.26 -3.65 -2.66
CA VAL A 130 8.82 -3.97 -2.59
C VAL A 130 8.65 -5.48 -2.48
N THR A 131 7.87 -5.91 -1.50
CA THR A 131 7.55 -7.32 -1.28
C THR A 131 6.04 -7.50 -1.36
N ALA A 132 5.60 -8.41 -2.24
CA ALA A 132 4.22 -8.87 -2.31
C ALA A 132 3.96 -9.92 -1.22
N THR A 133 2.76 -9.94 -0.67
CA THR A 133 2.31 -10.88 0.34
C THR A 133 1.06 -11.60 -0.17
N ASN A 134 1.00 -12.93 -0.05
CA ASN A 134 -0.18 -13.67 -0.46
C ASN A 134 -1.38 -13.37 0.44
N ASP A 135 -2.49 -12.99 -0.17
CA ASP A 135 -3.75 -12.76 0.52
C ASP A 135 -4.43 -14.05 0.96
N ILE A 136 -5.25 -13.96 2.01
CA ILE A 136 -6.04 -15.08 2.50
C ILE A 136 -7.35 -15.14 1.72
N PRO A 137 -7.70 -16.29 1.09
CA PRO A 137 -8.97 -16.43 0.41
C PRO A 137 -10.16 -16.10 1.32
N SER A 138 -11.12 -15.36 0.78
CA SER A 138 -12.37 -15.04 1.45
C SER A 138 -13.50 -16.00 1.03
N PHE A 139 -14.43 -16.26 1.95
CA PHE A 139 -15.54 -17.15 1.70
C PHE A 139 -16.78 -16.70 2.49
N THR A 140 -17.91 -16.52 1.82
CA THR A 140 -19.17 -16.10 2.45
C THR A 140 -20.36 -16.93 1.99
N PHE A 141 -21.28 -17.18 2.92
CA PHE A 141 -22.59 -17.77 2.67
C PHE A 141 -23.68 -16.71 2.73
N THR A 142 -24.64 -16.79 1.81
CA THR A 142 -25.81 -15.90 1.80
C THR A 142 -27.13 -16.62 2.00
N ASP A 143 -27.13 -17.96 1.96
CA ASP A 143 -28.33 -18.78 2.14
C ASP A 143 -28.60 -19.11 3.62
N GLY A 144 -29.88 -19.33 3.93
CA GLY A 144 -30.33 -19.93 5.19
C GLY A 144 -30.01 -21.42 5.29
N ASN A 145 -30.31 -22.02 6.47
CA ASN A 145 -30.10 -23.45 6.70
C ASN A 145 -31.06 -24.28 5.83
N PRO A 146 -30.58 -25.03 4.83
CA PRO A 146 -31.46 -25.92 4.07
C PRO A 146 -31.96 -27.08 4.94
N ALA A 147 -33.23 -27.46 4.76
CA ALA A 147 -33.82 -28.58 5.44
C ALA A 147 -33.84 -29.80 4.48
N PHE A 148 -33.29 -30.91 4.92
CA PHE A 148 -33.49 -32.21 4.25
C PHE A 148 -34.73 -32.89 4.82
N THR A 149 -35.62 -33.33 3.93
CA THR A 149 -36.78 -34.12 4.30
C THR A 149 -36.60 -35.52 3.70
N GLU A 150 -36.60 -36.55 4.56
CA GLU A 150 -36.54 -37.95 4.16
C GLU A 150 -37.78 -38.33 3.37
N ASP A 151 -37.61 -39.11 2.30
CA ASP A 151 -38.70 -39.67 1.53
C ASP A 151 -39.12 -41.05 2.09
N GLN A 152 -40.40 -41.38 2.00
CA GLN A 152 -40.96 -42.69 2.43
C GLN A 152 -40.78 -43.74 1.34
N GLY A 153 -39.55 -44.05 0.97
CA GLY A 153 -39.28 -45.01 -0.08
C GLY A 153 -37.81 -45.41 -0.16
N ALA A 154 -37.44 -46.00 -1.31
CA ALA A 154 -36.03 -46.30 -1.52
C ALA A 154 -35.20 -45.01 -1.58
N HIS A 155 -34.22 -44.91 -0.70
CA HIS A 155 -33.35 -43.74 -0.63
C HIS A 155 -32.45 -43.68 -1.87
N THR A 156 -32.70 -42.70 -2.72
CA THR A 156 -31.93 -42.46 -3.96
C THR A 156 -31.30 -41.09 -3.91
N SER A 157 -30.26 -40.87 -4.71
CA SER A 157 -29.61 -39.58 -4.86
C SER A 157 -30.55 -38.47 -5.41
N GLY A 158 -31.75 -38.84 -5.90
CA GLY A 158 -32.78 -37.90 -6.36
C GLY A 158 -33.37 -37.01 -5.24
N ASN A 159 -33.21 -37.45 -3.96
CA ASN A 159 -33.68 -36.68 -2.80
C ASN A 159 -32.61 -35.74 -2.21
N ALA A 160 -31.47 -35.62 -2.86
CA ALA A 160 -30.40 -34.72 -2.38
C ALA A 160 -30.85 -33.29 -2.38
N THR A 161 -30.56 -32.58 -1.28
CA THR A 161 -30.80 -31.15 -1.13
C THR A 161 -29.51 -30.40 -1.29
N VAL A 162 -29.53 -29.31 -2.06
CA VAL A 162 -28.40 -28.41 -2.19
C VAL A 162 -28.16 -27.73 -0.83
N ILE A 163 -26.96 -27.87 -0.29
CA ILE A 163 -26.60 -27.34 1.02
C ILE A 163 -26.54 -25.80 0.97
N ASN A 164 -25.97 -25.26 -0.08
CA ASN A 164 -25.89 -23.82 -0.33
C ASN A 164 -25.80 -23.55 -1.83
N SER A 165 -26.65 -22.69 -2.35
CA SER A 165 -26.68 -22.30 -3.76
C SER A 165 -26.10 -20.91 -4.03
N SER A 166 -25.77 -20.17 -2.98
CA SER A 166 -25.38 -18.74 -3.03
C SER A 166 -24.14 -18.46 -2.18
N PHE A 167 -23.08 -19.21 -2.36
CA PHE A 167 -21.79 -18.86 -1.76
C PHE A 167 -20.98 -18.00 -2.71
N THR A 168 -20.18 -17.08 -2.14
CA THR A 168 -19.12 -16.39 -2.86
C THR A 168 -17.78 -16.74 -2.23
N ALA A 169 -16.80 -16.96 -3.08
CA ALA A 169 -15.42 -17.18 -2.70
C ALA A 169 -14.53 -16.31 -3.58
N GLY A 170 -13.51 -15.69 -3.02
CA GLY A 170 -12.58 -14.82 -3.73
C GLY A 170 -11.22 -14.82 -3.08
N ASP A 171 -10.23 -14.45 -3.87
CA ASP A 171 -8.85 -14.26 -3.51
C ASP A 171 -8.39 -12.98 -4.21
N LEU A 172 -7.76 -12.05 -3.50
CA LEU A 172 -7.42 -10.74 -4.04
C LEU A 172 -6.22 -10.80 -4.99
N ASP A 173 -5.25 -11.65 -4.70
CA ASP A 173 -4.02 -11.79 -5.47
C ASP A 173 -3.92 -13.10 -6.27
N GLY A 174 -4.95 -13.96 -6.22
CA GLY A 174 -4.85 -15.27 -6.81
C GLY A 174 -6.16 -15.93 -7.23
N SER A 175 -6.10 -17.24 -7.30
CA SER A 175 -7.24 -18.12 -7.59
C SER A 175 -7.38 -19.20 -6.54
N ILE A 176 -8.62 -19.51 -6.17
CA ILE A 176 -8.91 -20.59 -5.23
C ILE A 176 -8.68 -21.94 -5.91
N ALA A 177 -7.69 -22.70 -5.44
CA ALA A 177 -7.32 -23.98 -6.02
C ALA A 177 -8.24 -25.14 -5.56
N SER A 178 -8.79 -25.06 -4.34
CA SER A 178 -9.64 -26.13 -3.78
C SER A 178 -10.56 -25.59 -2.70
N ALA A 179 -11.64 -26.33 -2.44
CA ALA A 179 -12.53 -26.09 -1.31
C ALA A 179 -12.86 -27.46 -0.65
N GLU A 180 -13.02 -27.47 0.67
CA GLU A 180 -13.44 -28.65 1.43
C GLU A 180 -14.82 -28.42 2.04
N VAL A 181 -15.71 -29.41 1.89
CA VAL A 181 -17.01 -29.46 2.58
C VAL A 181 -17.00 -30.67 3.52
N LYS A 182 -17.17 -30.43 4.82
CA LYS A 182 -17.12 -31.47 5.83
C LYS A 182 -18.39 -31.52 6.67
N LEU A 183 -18.97 -32.72 6.81
CA LEU A 183 -20.04 -32.99 7.76
C LEU A 183 -19.43 -33.31 9.13
N THR A 184 -19.52 -32.39 10.09
CA THR A 184 -18.83 -32.46 11.40
C THR A 184 -19.59 -33.26 12.46
N ASN A 185 -20.91 -33.49 12.26
CA ASN A 185 -21.80 -34.18 13.20
C ASN A 185 -22.54 -35.35 12.55
N ALA A 186 -21.91 -36.02 11.57
CA ALA A 186 -22.48 -37.20 10.94
C ALA A 186 -22.74 -38.29 12.01
N LYS A 187 -24.00 -38.80 12.08
CA LYS A 187 -24.31 -39.98 12.88
C LYS A 187 -23.96 -41.20 12.07
N ALA A 188 -23.34 -42.18 12.71
CA ALA A 188 -23.21 -43.52 12.13
C ALA A 188 -24.59 -44.18 11.99
N ASN A 189 -24.83 -44.84 10.88
CA ASN A 189 -26.00 -45.70 10.66
C ASN A 189 -25.90 -46.98 11.48
#